data_aff23ef5de5574789f8ccd639c3e4ee0
#
_entry.id   aff23ef5de5574789f8ccd639c3e4ee0
#
_cell.length_a   1.000
_cell.length_b   1.000
_cell.length_c   1.000
_cell.angle_alpha   90.00
_cell.angle_beta   90.00
_cell.angle_gamma   90.00
#
_symmetry.space_group_name_H-M   'P 1'
#
loop_
_entity.id
_entity.type
_entity.pdbx_description
1 polymer ?
#
loop_
_entity_poly.entity_id
_entity_poly.type
_entity_poly.pdbx_seq_one_letter_code
_entity_poly.pdbx_strand_id
1 'polypeptide(L)'
;QGSLTSNMGVVSQLLCNLGLISQEVAQGGLLNQPGFFRSIYQISGIWEAAGYDSIVFFAAIIAISPTSYEAAQIDGAGKMAQMKYVVLPSILSTIVIMLITRIGSLLNIGYEKVLLLYNTNTYVTADVVSTFAQRYGMAGAAKGIASAAEMMNNVIGMLLVIGANTIARKASDVSLY
;
A
#
# COMPACT_ATOMS: atom_id res chain seq x y z
N GLN A 1 -37.99 10.55 19.36
CA GLN A 1 -36.90 11.46 19.77
C GLN A 1 -35.64 10.64 19.95
N GLY A 2 -34.95 10.33 18.85
CA GLY A 2 -33.69 9.64 18.86
C GLY A 2 -32.59 10.64 19.25
N SER A 3 -31.94 10.39 20.39
CA SER A 3 -30.75 11.12 20.81
C SER A 3 -29.66 10.97 19.71
N LEU A 4 -29.33 12.06 19.10
CA LEU A 4 -28.23 12.20 18.12
C LEU A 4 -26.85 12.14 18.81
N THR A 5 -26.65 11.20 19.71
CA THR A 5 -25.30 10.83 20.13
C THR A 5 -24.79 9.80 19.14
N SER A 6 -24.48 10.28 17.96
CA SER A 6 -23.93 9.44 16.91
C SER A 6 -22.47 9.12 17.24
N ASN A 7 -22.19 7.89 17.59
CA ASN A 7 -20.88 7.27 17.48
C ASN A 7 -20.47 7.12 15.99
N MET A 8 -21.13 7.83 15.10
CA MET A 8 -20.82 7.84 13.70
C MET A 8 -19.57 8.69 13.46
N GLY A 9 -18.51 8.06 12.97
CA GLY A 9 -17.35 8.79 12.48
C GLY A 9 -17.72 9.70 11.31
N VAL A 10 -17.00 10.80 11.15
CA VAL A 10 -17.22 11.80 10.06
C VAL A 10 -17.28 11.15 8.69
N VAL A 11 -16.42 10.17 8.43
CA VAL A 11 -16.38 9.43 7.16
C VAL A 11 -17.67 8.63 6.94
N SER A 12 -18.19 7.97 7.99
CA SER A 12 -19.44 7.21 7.90
C SER A 12 -20.62 8.11 7.59
N GLN A 13 -20.67 9.32 8.18
CA GLN A 13 -21.70 10.32 7.91
C GLN A 13 -21.64 10.82 6.46
N LEU A 14 -20.45 11.14 5.97
CA LEU A 14 -20.27 11.60 4.58
C LEU A 14 -20.71 10.53 3.58
N LEU A 15 -20.31 9.28 3.78
CA LEU A 15 -20.67 8.18 2.89
C LEU A 15 -22.19 7.89 2.94
N CYS A 16 -22.81 8.02 4.10
CA CYS A 16 -24.26 7.90 4.23
C CYS A 16 -25.00 9.03 3.53
N ASN A 17 -24.56 10.29 3.68
CA ASN A 17 -25.14 11.44 3.01
C ASN A 17 -25.00 11.39 1.47
N LEU A 18 -23.92 10.75 0.97
CA LEU A 18 -23.71 10.50 -0.46
C LEU A 18 -24.51 9.29 -0.98
N GLY A 19 -25.27 8.60 -0.12
CA GLY A 19 -26.06 7.43 -0.50
C GLY A 19 -25.23 6.17 -0.82
N LEU A 20 -23.95 6.15 -0.46
CA LEU A 20 -23.04 5.04 -0.74
C LEU A 20 -23.14 3.89 0.27
N ILE A 21 -23.65 4.17 1.47
CA ILE A 21 -23.87 3.18 2.53
C ILE A 21 -25.24 3.40 3.19
N SER A 22 -25.84 2.34 3.73
CA SER A 22 -27.08 2.45 4.48
C SER A 22 -26.85 3.06 5.88
N GLN A 23 -27.90 3.65 6.46
CA GLN A 23 -27.81 4.21 7.81
C GLN A 23 -27.46 3.17 8.87
N GLU A 24 -27.91 1.93 8.70
CA GLU A 24 -27.59 0.82 9.62
C GLU A 24 -26.09 0.53 9.64
N VAL A 25 -25.44 0.50 8.47
CA VAL A 25 -23.99 0.31 8.33
C VAL A 25 -23.22 1.48 8.92
N ALA A 26 -23.72 2.70 8.69
CA ALA A 26 -23.08 3.91 9.20
C ALA A 26 -23.16 3.98 10.74
N GLN A 27 -24.28 3.56 11.35
CA GLN A 27 -24.48 3.51 12.82
C GLN A 27 -23.69 2.36 13.47
N GLY A 28 -23.58 1.22 12.78
CA GLY A 28 -22.79 0.07 13.26
C GLY A 28 -21.28 0.31 13.22
N GLY A 29 -20.83 1.34 12.52
CA GLY A 29 -19.42 1.69 12.29
C GLY A 29 -18.80 0.86 11.18
N LEU A 30 -18.16 1.53 10.22
CA LEU A 30 -17.50 0.90 9.06
C LEU A 30 -16.43 -0.10 9.46
N LEU A 31 -15.71 0.17 10.56
CA LEU A 31 -14.67 -0.72 11.10
C LEU A 31 -15.20 -2.01 11.71
N ASN A 32 -16.50 -2.09 12.00
CA ASN A 32 -17.14 -3.29 12.53
C ASN A 32 -17.65 -4.23 11.44
N GLN A 33 -17.59 -3.80 10.17
CA GLN A 33 -18.08 -4.55 9.02
C GLN A 33 -16.93 -5.27 8.33
N PRO A 34 -16.90 -6.62 8.31
CA PRO A 34 -15.82 -7.38 7.67
C PRO A 34 -15.62 -7.03 6.20
N GLY A 35 -16.71 -6.70 5.47
CA GLY A 35 -16.67 -6.36 4.05
C GLY A 35 -15.93 -5.07 3.73
N PHE A 36 -15.92 -4.10 4.65
CA PHE A 36 -15.26 -2.80 4.44
C PHE A 36 -13.81 -2.77 4.94
N PHE A 37 -13.40 -3.72 5.76
CA PHE A 37 -12.06 -3.74 6.36
C PHE A 37 -10.95 -3.63 5.32
N ARG A 38 -10.98 -4.44 4.26
CA ARG A 38 -9.94 -4.44 3.22
C ARG A 38 -9.87 -3.11 2.48
N SER A 39 -11.02 -2.54 2.13
CA SER A 39 -11.09 -1.24 1.46
C SER A 39 -10.53 -0.11 2.33
N ILE A 40 -10.90 -0.09 3.61
CA ILE A 40 -10.40 0.90 4.58
C ILE A 40 -8.88 0.76 4.75
N TYR A 41 -8.40 -0.47 4.90
CA TYR A 41 -6.97 -0.76 5.02
C TYR A 41 -6.19 -0.28 3.79
N GLN A 42 -6.67 -0.58 2.58
CA GLN A 42 -6.02 -0.17 1.32
C GLN A 42 -6.04 1.35 1.13
N ILE A 43 -7.19 1.99 1.27
CA ILE A 43 -7.33 3.44 1.08
C ILE A 43 -6.47 4.19 2.09
N SER A 44 -6.50 3.79 3.37
CA SER A 44 -5.65 4.40 4.40
C SER A 44 -4.17 4.17 4.15
N GLY A 45 -3.78 3.01 3.58
CA GLY A 45 -2.41 2.72 3.18
C GLY A 45 -1.92 3.58 2.02
N ILE A 46 -2.75 3.78 1.01
CA ILE A 46 -2.46 4.67 -0.11
C ILE A 46 -2.29 6.11 0.40
N TRP A 47 -3.19 6.57 1.27
CA TRP A 47 -3.11 7.90 1.87
C TRP A 47 -1.81 8.12 2.66
N GLU A 48 -1.44 7.14 3.49
CA GLU A 48 -0.22 7.17 4.30
C GLU A 48 1.06 7.20 3.45
N ALA A 49 1.11 6.33 2.42
CA ALA A 49 2.28 6.18 1.58
C ALA A 49 2.42 7.28 0.52
N ALA A 50 1.31 7.88 0.06
CA ALA A 50 1.29 8.80 -1.08
C ALA A 50 2.26 9.98 -0.93
N GLY A 51 2.38 10.55 0.27
CA GLY A 51 3.29 11.67 0.53
C GLY A 51 4.76 11.26 0.37
N TYR A 52 5.16 10.23 1.07
CA TYR A 52 6.54 9.74 1.06
C TYR A 52 6.97 9.21 -0.30
N ASP A 53 6.16 8.38 -0.91
CA ASP A 53 6.46 7.80 -2.23
C ASP A 53 6.54 8.88 -3.32
N SER A 54 5.71 9.91 -3.24
CA SER A 54 5.75 11.06 -4.17
C SER A 54 7.09 11.80 -4.15
N ILE A 55 7.73 11.91 -2.99
CA ILE A 55 9.03 12.60 -2.85
C ILE A 55 10.10 11.90 -3.69
N VAL A 56 10.11 10.56 -3.69
CA VAL A 56 11.09 9.77 -4.45
C VAL A 56 10.95 10.01 -5.95
N PHE A 57 9.71 9.98 -6.46
CA PHE A 57 9.46 10.26 -7.87
C PHE A 57 9.72 11.72 -8.23
N PHE A 58 9.38 12.66 -7.35
CA PHE A 58 9.66 14.08 -7.55
C PHE A 58 11.16 14.34 -7.64
N ALA A 59 11.97 13.75 -6.76
CA ALA A 59 13.42 13.84 -6.81
C ALA A 59 13.99 13.26 -8.13
N ALA A 60 13.47 12.12 -8.57
CA ALA A 60 13.88 11.52 -9.84
C ALA A 60 13.55 12.41 -11.05
N ILE A 61 12.40 13.10 -11.03
CA ILE A 61 12.00 14.02 -12.11
C ILE A 61 12.89 15.26 -12.14
N ILE A 62 13.21 15.83 -10.97
CA ILE A 62 14.11 17.01 -10.89
C ILE A 62 15.54 16.68 -11.36
N ALA A 63 15.97 15.44 -11.19
CA ALA A 63 17.29 15.01 -11.64
C ALA A 63 17.43 14.92 -13.16
N ILE A 64 16.33 15.00 -13.93
CA ILE A 64 16.38 15.00 -15.39
C ILE A 64 17.02 16.30 -15.90
N SER A 65 18.01 16.17 -16.80
CA SER A 65 18.69 17.34 -17.37
C SER A 65 17.71 18.29 -18.06
N PRO A 66 17.79 19.61 -17.81
CA PRO A 66 17.02 20.61 -18.54
C PRO A 66 17.20 20.53 -20.05
N THR A 67 18.38 20.18 -20.52
CA THR A 67 18.69 20.04 -21.95
C THR A 67 17.82 19.01 -22.66
N SER A 68 17.37 17.94 -21.94
CA SER A 68 16.46 16.96 -22.51
C SER A 68 15.07 17.55 -22.78
N TYR A 69 14.61 18.45 -21.92
CA TYR A 69 13.35 19.17 -22.12
C TYR A 69 13.46 20.22 -23.24
N GLU A 70 14.58 20.92 -23.32
CA GLU A 70 14.84 21.91 -24.35
C GLU A 70 14.89 21.24 -25.74
N ALA A 71 15.59 20.12 -25.87
CA ALA A 71 15.62 19.34 -27.10
C ALA A 71 14.21 18.91 -27.54
N ALA A 72 13.44 18.36 -26.62
CA ALA A 72 12.05 17.96 -26.89
C ALA A 72 11.16 19.15 -27.30
N GLN A 73 11.41 20.34 -26.75
CA GLN A 73 10.68 21.56 -27.15
C GLN A 73 11.05 22.02 -28.54
N ILE A 74 12.32 21.95 -28.94
CA ILE A 74 12.81 22.25 -30.30
C ILE A 74 12.14 21.30 -31.30
N ASP A 75 11.98 20.02 -30.94
CA ASP A 75 11.28 19.01 -31.74
C ASP A 75 9.75 19.21 -31.78
N GLY A 76 9.23 20.26 -31.14
CA GLY A 76 7.79 20.58 -31.11
C GLY A 76 6.97 19.72 -30.14
N ALA A 77 7.62 19.01 -29.20
CA ALA A 77 6.92 18.15 -28.25
C ALA A 77 6.12 18.96 -27.22
N GLY A 78 4.81 18.80 -27.23
CA GLY A 78 3.93 19.33 -26.17
C GLY A 78 4.15 18.61 -24.83
N LYS A 79 3.58 19.13 -23.73
CA LYS A 79 3.76 18.63 -22.35
C LYS A 79 3.49 17.12 -22.21
N MET A 80 2.47 16.60 -22.89
CA MET A 80 2.14 15.18 -22.84
C MET A 80 3.18 14.31 -23.55
N ALA A 81 3.72 14.79 -24.68
CA ALA A 81 4.81 14.12 -25.39
C ALA A 81 6.12 14.13 -24.56
N GLN A 82 6.44 15.25 -23.93
CA GLN A 82 7.58 15.35 -23.01
C GLN A 82 7.44 14.37 -21.83
N MET A 83 6.24 14.27 -21.24
CA MET A 83 5.99 13.31 -20.16
C MET A 83 6.21 11.87 -20.63
N LYS A 84 5.72 11.51 -21.81
CA LYS A 84 5.79 10.14 -22.34
C LYS A 84 7.19 9.74 -22.83
N TYR A 85 7.90 10.65 -23.49
CA TYR A 85 9.14 10.34 -24.20
C TYR A 85 10.42 10.83 -23.51
N VAL A 86 10.30 11.77 -22.56
CA VAL A 86 11.44 12.27 -21.77
C VAL A 86 11.32 11.81 -20.32
N VAL A 87 10.24 12.18 -19.63
CA VAL A 87 10.13 11.95 -18.19
C VAL A 87 10.00 10.47 -17.86
N LEU A 88 9.03 9.78 -18.48
CA LEU A 88 8.74 8.38 -18.14
C LEU A 88 9.94 7.44 -18.39
N PRO A 89 10.67 7.52 -19.53
CA PRO A 89 11.87 6.72 -19.72
C PRO A 89 12.99 7.07 -18.74
N SER A 90 13.17 8.35 -18.41
CA SER A 90 14.23 8.80 -17.51
C SER A 90 14.04 8.32 -16.07
N ILE A 91 12.79 8.20 -15.59
CA ILE A 91 12.49 7.72 -14.22
C ILE A 91 12.19 6.21 -14.19
N LEU A 92 12.30 5.49 -15.29
CA LEU A 92 11.96 4.06 -15.38
C LEU A 92 12.74 3.22 -14.36
N SER A 93 14.02 3.51 -14.15
CA SER A 93 14.84 2.86 -13.14
C SER A 93 14.27 3.03 -11.74
N THR A 94 13.85 4.24 -11.39
CA THR A 94 13.21 4.53 -10.10
C THR A 94 11.90 3.76 -9.96
N ILE A 95 11.07 3.71 -11.00
CA ILE A 95 9.82 2.96 -11.01
C ILE A 95 10.08 1.47 -10.75
N VAL A 96 11.05 0.88 -11.45
CA VAL A 96 11.39 -0.55 -11.32
C VAL A 96 11.89 -0.86 -9.91
N ILE A 97 12.81 -0.05 -9.37
CA ILE A 97 13.33 -0.23 -8.02
C ILE A 97 12.22 -0.14 -6.97
N MET A 98 11.36 0.88 -7.07
CA MET A 98 10.22 1.05 -6.17
C MET A 98 9.25 -0.12 -6.27
N LEU A 99 8.99 -0.63 -7.48
CA LEU A 99 8.13 -1.79 -7.70
C LEU A 99 8.69 -3.06 -7.04
N ILE A 100 9.98 -3.35 -7.24
CA ILE A 100 10.63 -4.52 -6.62
C ILE A 100 10.58 -4.41 -5.10
N THR A 101 10.87 -3.24 -4.54
CA THR A 101 10.80 -2.98 -3.10
C THR A 101 9.39 -3.20 -2.56
N ARG A 102 8.38 -2.74 -3.27
CA ARG A 102 6.96 -2.96 -2.90
C ARG A 102 6.56 -4.43 -2.99
N ILE A 103 7.02 -5.16 -4.00
CA ILE A 103 6.79 -6.61 -4.10
C ILE A 103 7.41 -7.33 -2.90
N GLY A 104 8.62 -6.95 -2.49
CA GLY A 104 9.29 -7.51 -1.31
C GLY A 104 8.53 -7.28 0.00
N SER A 105 7.86 -6.15 0.13
CA SER A 105 7.08 -5.80 1.32
C SER A 105 5.62 -6.28 1.28
N LEU A 106 5.17 -6.93 0.19
CA LEU A 106 3.77 -7.35 0.01
C LEU A 106 3.25 -8.26 1.14
N LEU A 107 4.11 -9.13 1.65
CA LEU A 107 3.75 -10.06 2.74
C LEU A 107 4.02 -9.47 4.12
N ASN A 108 4.81 -8.40 4.21
CA ASN A 108 5.06 -7.67 5.44
C ASN A 108 3.94 -6.64 5.68
N ILE A 109 2.72 -7.14 5.81
CA ILE A 109 1.58 -6.34 6.24
C ILE A 109 1.86 -5.95 7.69
N GLY A 110 2.15 -4.67 7.93
CA GLY A 110 2.46 -4.17 9.26
C GLY A 110 1.34 -4.52 10.25
N TYR A 111 1.66 -5.37 11.22
CA TYR A 111 0.67 -5.82 12.22
C TYR A 111 0.06 -4.64 12.97
N GLU A 112 0.83 -3.58 13.20
CA GLU A 112 0.41 -2.38 13.93
C GLU A 112 -0.83 -1.74 13.30
N LYS A 113 -0.83 -1.55 12.00
CA LYS A 113 -1.96 -0.96 11.28
C LYS A 113 -3.19 -1.87 11.29
N VAL A 114 -2.99 -3.18 11.14
CA VAL A 114 -4.06 -4.16 11.25
C VAL A 114 -4.61 -4.15 12.66
N LEU A 115 -3.74 -4.14 13.68
CA LEU A 115 -4.10 -4.11 15.10
C LEU A 115 -4.95 -2.89 15.47
N LEU A 116 -4.66 -1.73 14.88
CA LEU A 116 -5.42 -0.49 15.10
C LEU A 116 -6.79 -0.49 14.43
N LEU A 117 -6.93 -1.20 13.31
CA LEU A 117 -8.15 -1.18 12.50
C LEU A 117 -9.08 -2.36 12.77
N TYR A 118 -8.55 -3.52 13.22
CA TYR A 118 -9.33 -4.72 13.36
C TYR A 118 -10.02 -4.80 14.74
N ASN A 119 -11.09 -5.55 14.79
CA ASN A 119 -11.79 -5.91 16.02
C ASN A 119 -12.33 -7.35 15.93
N THR A 120 -12.96 -7.83 17.01
CA THR A 120 -13.48 -9.20 17.10
C THR A 120 -14.40 -9.59 15.93
N ASN A 121 -15.16 -8.63 15.38
CA ASN A 121 -16.09 -8.87 14.27
C ASN A 121 -15.38 -8.99 12.92
N THR A 122 -14.18 -8.44 12.79
CA THR A 122 -13.42 -8.38 11.53
C THR A 122 -12.27 -9.38 11.45
N TYR A 123 -12.01 -10.18 12.48
CA TYR A 123 -10.92 -11.18 12.47
C TYR A 123 -10.94 -12.10 11.25
N VAL A 124 -12.12 -12.51 10.79
CA VAL A 124 -12.25 -13.43 9.63
C VAL A 124 -11.64 -12.86 8.36
N THR A 125 -11.61 -11.53 8.18
CA THR A 125 -11.12 -10.85 6.98
C THR A 125 -9.83 -10.07 7.21
N ALA A 126 -9.49 -9.79 8.45
CA ALA A 126 -8.40 -8.90 8.85
C ALA A 126 -7.16 -9.64 9.35
N ASP A 127 -7.29 -10.91 9.76
CA ASP A 127 -6.18 -11.66 10.35
C ASP A 127 -5.10 -11.93 9.31
N VAL A 128 -3.85 -11.64 9.66
CA VAL A 128 -2.67 -11.82 8.82
C VAL A 128 -1.60 -12.59 9.60
N VAL A 129 -0.58 -13.10 8.92
CA VAL A 129 0.48 -13.92 9.55
C VAL A 129 1.13 -13.20 10.75
N SER A 130 1.37 -11.89 10.63
CA SER A 130 1.98 -11.10 11.70
C SER A 130 1.05 -10.92 12.90
N THR A 131 -0.26 -10.73 12.72
CA THR A 131 -1.22 -10.66 13.86
C THR A 131 -1.41 -12.03 14.50
N PHE A 132 -1.40 -13.09 13.70
CA PHE A 132 -1.40 -14.46 14.19
C PHE A 132 -0.15 -14.73 15.04
N ALA A 133 1.04 -14.45 14.51
CA ALA A 133 2.30 -14.67 15.20
C ALA A 133 2.38 -13.88 16.51
N GLN A 134 1.92 -12.63 16.53
CA GLN A 134 1.88 -11.82 17.73
C GLN A 134 0.93 -12.41 18.77
N ARG A 135 -0.30 -12.74 18.38
CA ARG A 135 -1.32 -13.27 19.30
C ARG A 135 -0.89 -14.59 19.95
N TYR A 136 -0.34 -15.51 19.17
CA TYR A 136 0.14 -16.78 19.69
C TYR A 136 1.52 -16.67 20.38
N GLY A 137 2.39 -15.78 19.91
CA GLY A 137 3.70 -15.55 20.49
C GLY A 137 3.62 -14.86 21.86
N MET A 138 2.77 -13.84 22.02
CA MET A 138 2.60 -13.10 23.28
C MET A 138 1.83 -13.90 24.33
N ALA A 139 0.86 -14.69 23.93
CA ALA A 139 0.12 -15.57 24.85
C ALA A 139 1.00 -16.68 25.48
N GLY A 140 2.26 -16.78 25.08
CA GLY A 140 3.26 -17.63 25.74
C GLY A 140 3.18 -19.11 25.41
N ALA A 141 2.09 -19.58 24.82
CA ALA A 141 1.86 -21.02 24.63
C ALA A 141 2.53 -21.60 23.36
N ALA A 142 2.87 -20.77 22.36
CA ALA A 142 3.29 -21.29 21.06
C ALA A 142 4.33 -20.37 20.36
N LYS A 143 5.33 -19.87 21.09
CA LYS A 143 6.39 -19.00 20.54
C LYS A 143 7.10 -19.61 19.33
N GLY A 144 7.34 -20.94 19.35
CA GLY A 144 7.96 -21.66 18.24
C GLY A 144 7.11 -21.61 16.97
N ILE A 145 5.78 -21.75 17.08
CA ILE A 145 4.86 -21.69 15.93
C ILE A 145 4.83 -20.27 15.37
N ALA A 146 4.77 -19.27 16.24
CA ALA A 146 4.78 -17.85 15.84
C ALA A 146 6.07 -17.51 15.07
N SER A 147 7.25 -17.90 15.61
CA SER A 147 8.54 -17.68 14.93
C SER A 147 8.65 -18.44 13.62
N ALA A 148 8.14 -19.67 13.54
CA ALA A 148 8.13 -20.45 12.31
C ALA A 148 7.25 -19.80 11.23
N ALA A 149 6.08 -19.28 11.59
CA ALA A 149 5.19 -18.57 10.69
C ALA A 149 5.83 -17.29 10.12
N GLU A 150 6.50 -16.49 10.98
CA GLU A 150 7.26 -15.31 10.58
C GLU A 150 8.43 -15.66 9.65
N MET A 151 9.21 -16.71 9.97
CA MET A 151 10.29 -17.17 9.12
C MET A 151 9.79 -17.60 7.74
N MET A 152 8.70 -18.36 7.68
CA MET A 152 8.10 -18.76 6.43
C MET A 152 7.66 -17.55 5.60
N ASN A 153 7.04 -16.55 6.24
CA ASN A 153 6.63 -15.31 5.59
C ASN A 153 7.83 -14.57 4.99
N ASN A 154 8.94 -14.47 5.73
CA ASN A 154 10.15 -13.81 5.28
C ASN A 154 10.84 -14.57 4.13
N VAL A 155 10.86 -15.91 4.15
CA VAL A 155 11.40 -16.73 3.06
C VAL A 155 10.58 -16.52 1.77
N ILE A 156 9.26 -16.53 1.87
CA ILE A 156 8.41 -16.25 0.71
C ILE A 156 8.64 -14.83 0.19
N GLY A 157 8.74 -13.83 1.07
CA GLY A 157 9.08 -12.45 0.72
C GLY A 157 10.41 -12.36 -0.04
N MET A 158 11.45 -13.05 0.44
CA MET A 158 12.74 -13.12 -0.24
C MET A 158 12.64 -13.74 -1.64
N LEU A 159 11.90 -14.84 -1.78
CA LEU A 159 11.68 -15.47 -3.10
C LEU A 159 10.96 -14.53 -4.07
N LEU A 160 9.98 -13.77 -3.59
CA LEU A 160 9.27 -12.77 -4.39
C LEU A 160 10.20 -11.65 -4.86
N VAL A 161 11.10 -11.15 -4.00
CA VAL A 161 12.10 -10.14 -4.38
C VAL A 161 13.05 -10.66 -5.44
N ILE A 162 13.60 -11.87 -5.25
CA ILE A 162 14.50 -12.51 -6.23
C ILE A 162 13.78 -12.69 -7.56
N GLY A 163 12.55 -13.19 -7.53
CA GLY A 163 11.72 -13.35 -8.73
C GLY A 163 11.45 -12.03 -9.44
N ALA A 164 11.01 -11.00 -8.71
CA ALA A 164 10.75 -9.68 -9.25
C ALA A 164 12.02 -9.05 -9.84
N ASN A 165 13.15 -9.14 -9.15
CA ASN A 165 14.43 -8.62 -9.62
C ASN A 165 14.90 -9.34 -10.91
N THR A 166 14.69 -10.67 -10.98
CA THR A 166 15.04 -11.46 -12.17
C THR A 166 14.18 -11.08 -13.37
N ILE A 167 12.89 -10.82 -13.16
CA ILE A 167 11.97 -10.37 -14.21
C ILE A 167 12.35 -8.95 -14.64
N ALA A 168 12.62 -8.04 -13.71
CA ALA A 168 13.02 -6.67 -13.98
C ALA A 168 14.30 -6.61 -14.81
N ARG A 169 15.30 -7.43 -14.47
CA ARG A 169 16.56 -7.55 -15.23
C ARG A 169 16.35 -8.01 -16.69
N LYS A 170 15.35 -8.84 -16.94
CA LYS A 170 15.03 -9.30 -18.31
C LYS A 170 14.21 -8.28 -19.11
N ALA A 171 13.42 -7.47 -18.42
CA ALA A 171 12.49 -6.52 -19.04
C ALA A 171 13.09 -5.12 -19.22
N SER A 172 14.01 -4.73 -18.35
CA SER A 172 14.73 -3.46 -18.40
C SER A 172 16.11 -3.72 -17.82
N ASP A 173 17.16 -3.14 -18.39
CA ASP A 173 18.55 -3.29 -17.89
C ASP A 173 18.74 -2.74 -16.46
N VAL A 174 17.68 -2.62 -15.69
CA VAL A 174 17.62 -2.10 -14.35
C VAL A 174 17.33 -3.24 -13.37
N SER A 175 18.20 -3.41 -12.37
CA SER A 175 18.04 -4.39 -11.29
C SER A 175 18.55 -3.81 -9.98
N LEU A 176 18.19 -4.45 -8.86
CA LEU A 176 18.70 -4.07 -7.53
C LEU A 176 20.15 -4.53 -7.32
N TYR A 177 20.56 -5.65 -7.94
CA TYR A 177 21.90 -6.27 -7.87
C TYR A 177 22.15 -7.19 -9.06
#